data_459599b963894db7592c7b1a4baf69c6
#
_entry.id   459599b963894db7592c7b1a4baf69c6
#
_cell.length_a   1.000
_cell.length_b   1.000
_cell.length_c   1.000
_cell.angle_alpha   90.00
_cell.angle_beta   90.00
_cell.angle_gamma   90.00
#
_symmetry.space_group_name_H-M   'P 1'
#
loop_
_entity.id
_entity.type
_entity.pdbx_description
1 polymer ?
#
loop_
_entity_poly.entity_id
_entity_poly.type
_entity_poly.pdbx_seq_one_letter_code
_entity_poly.pdbx_strand_id
1 'polypeptide(L)'
;MTPLLSATGLVKHFPAGKAGLFERAPQVVRAVDGVDLEVAPGETLALVGESGCGKSTTGRLILRLIEPDAGTILFQGRDLRRETPARLRELRREMQIIFQDPFGSLDPRMTVGRIVAEPLVVHGVGDRAERARRVGQLLERVGLAPAHAARHPHEFSGGQRQRIGIARALALDPRLIVCDEPVSALDVSIQAQVLNLMLDLQRERGLGYIFISHNLAVVRYMATRIAVMYLGRIVEEASRDELFAEPRHPYTRALLSAVPEPGSARARQRIVLTGDVPSAIDPPSGCRFRTRCPHATDACARIEPVLAPAGGTRKVACHLVTPPEATPA
;
A
#
# COMPACT_ATOMS: atom_id res chain seq x y z
N MET A 1 9.27 8.33 18.99
CA MET A 1 7.93 7.74 19.20
C MET A 1 7.97 6.32 18.68
N THR A 2 7.36 5.37 19.36
CA THR A 2 7.30 3.98 18.86
C THR A 2 6.39 3.93 17.64
N PRO A 3 6.80 3.32 16.52
CA PRO A 3 5.95 3.19 15.34
C PRO A 3 4.71 2.33 15.64
N LEU A 4 3.59 2.64 15.00
CA LEU A 4 2.38 1.82 15.05
C LEU A 4 2.63 0.47 14.39
N LEU A 5 3.32 0.51 13.24
CA LEU A 5 3.75 -0.65 12.48
C LEU A 5 5.21 -0.47 12.06
N SER A 6 6.02 -1.54 12.20
CA SER A 6 7.36 -1.64 11.61
C SER A 6 7.50 -2.99 10.93
N ALA A 7 7.94 -2.98 9.69
CA ALA A 7 8.24 -4.17 8.91
C ALA A 7 9.68 -4.08 8.43
N THR A 8 10.47 -5.15 8.62
CA THR A 8 11.89 -5.16 8.30
C THR A 8 12.26 -6.42 7.53
N GLY A 9 12.95 -6.24 6.41
CA GLY A 9 13.45 -7.32 5.57
C GLY A 9 12.36 -8.22 5.00
N LEU A 10 11.17 -7.66 4.68
CA LEU A 10 10.06 -8.48 4.18
C LEU A 10 10.40 -9.11 2.84
N VAL A 11 10.23 -10.43 2.77
CA VAL A 11 10.40 -11.22 1.54
C VAL A 11 9.15 -12.04 1.28
N LYS A 12 8.72 -12.05 0.02
CA LYS A 12 7.72 -12.98 -0.51
C LYS A 12 8.01 -13.33 -1.95
N HIS A 13 8.27 -14.60 -2.17
CA HIS A 13 8.47 -15.17 -3.47
C HIS A 13 7.34 -16.15 -3.77
N PHE A 14 6.78 -16.10 -4.97
CA PHE A 14 5.73 -17.02 -5.41
C PHE A 14 6.29 -17.96 -6.46
N PRO A 15 5.94 -19.26 -6.46
CA PRO A 15 6.32 -20.17 -7.53
C PRO A 15 5.71 -19.72 -8.85
N ALA A 16 6.52 -19.62 -9.91
CA ALA A 16 6.10 -19.28 -11.26
C ALA A 16 5.90 -20.58 -12.05
N GLY A 17 4.64 -20.93 -12.29
CA GLY A 17 4.28 -22.12 -13.09
C GLY A 17 4.35 -23.45 -12.32
N LYS A 18 3.88 -24.52 -12.97
CA LYS A 18 4.10 -25.89 -12.52
C LYS A 18 5.50 -26.29 -12.99
N ALA A 19 6.34 -26.75 -12.08
CA ALA A 19 7.62 -27.35 -12.45
C ALA A 19 7.36 -28.45 -13.49
N GLY A 20 7.86 -28.27 -14.71
CA GLY A 20 7.86 -29.32 -15.71
C GLY A 20 8.74 -30.49 -15.21
N LEU A 21 8.42 -31.72 -15.60
CA LEU A 21 9.16 -32.93 -15.19
C LEU A 21 10.69 -32.84 -15.44
N PHE A 22 11.15 -31.87 -16.24
CA PHE A 22 12.55 -31.69 -16.65
C PHE A 22 13.17 -30.32 -16.22
N GLU A 23 12.43 -29.45 -15.50
CA GLU A 23 12.99 -28.18 -15.02
C GLU A 23 13.81 -28.40 -13.73
N ARG A 24 15.09 -28.02 -13.78
CA ARG A 24 16.06 -28.23 -12.70
C ARG A 24 15.85 -27.32 -11.46
N ALA A 25 15.11 -26.22 -11.56
CA ALA A 25 14.76 -25.39 -10.43
C ALA A 25 13.40 -24.68 -10.71
N PRO A 26 12.48 -24.64 -9.74
CA PRO A 26 11.24 -23.90 -9.91
C PRO A 26 11.55 -22.41 -10.05
N GLN A 27 11.04 -21.78 -11.12
CA GLN A 27 11.10 -20.35 -11.28
C GLN A 27 10.24 -19.67 -10.20
N VAL A 28 10.71 -18.56 -9.65
CA VAL A 28 10.00 -17.83 -8.61
C VAL A 28 9.81 -16.36 -8.97
N VAL A 29 8.62 -15.84 -8.76
CA VAL A 29 8.32 -14.40 -8.85
C VAL A 29 8.74 -13.74 -7.55
N ARG A 30 9.73 -12.86 -7.57
CA ARG A 30 10.19 -12.09 -6.41
C ARG A 30 9.28 -10.88 -6.20
N ALA A 31 8.08 -11.11 -5.68
CA ALA A 31 7.07 -10.08 -5.54
C ALA A 31 7.43 -9.01 -4.49
N VAL A 32 8.04 -9.42 -3.38
CA VAL A 32 8.59 -8.56 -2.32
C VAL A 32 9.94 -9.15 -1.94
N ASP A 33 10.98 -8.32 -1.88
CA ASP A 33 12.35 -8.81 -1.77
C ASP A 33 13.24 -7.88 -0.93
N GLY A 34 13.05 -7.92 0.40
CA GLY A 34 13.79 -7.10 1.36
C GLY A 34 13.18 -5.70 1.51
N VAL A 35 11.87 -5.61 1.76
CA VAL A 35 11.17 -4.34 1.99
C VAL A 35 11.17 -3.99 3.47
N ASP A 36 11.64 -2.77 3.77
CA ASP A 36 11.54 -2.13 5.08
C ASP A 36 10.52 -0.99 4.99
N LEU A 37 9.65 -0.88 5.99
CA LEU A 37 8.72 0.26 6.11
C LEU A 37 8.22 0.42 7.55
N GLU A 38 7.89 1.65 7.90
CA GLU A 38 7.34 2.01 9.20
C GLU A 38 6.15 2.96 9.02
N VAL A 39 5.20 2.88 9.94
CA VAL A 39 4.03 3.78 9.99
C VAL A 39 3.85 4.25 11.41
N ALA A 40 3.78 5.56 11.62
CA ALA A 40 3.45 6.16 12.90
C ALA A 40 1.90 6.25 13.09
N PRO A 41 1.41 6.39 14.33
CA PRO A 41 0.01 6.73 14.56
C PRO A 41 -0.37 8.02 13.85
N GLY A 42 -1.53 8.06 13.19
CA GLY A 42 -2.01 9.24 12.45
C GLY A 42 -1.25 9.55 11.15
N GLU A 43 -0.32 8.69 10.75
CA GLU A 43 0.46 8.85 9.52
C GLU A 43 -0.22 8.16 8.32
N THR A 44 -0.08 8.75 7.14
CA THR A 44 -0.33 8.08 5.85
C THR A 44 1.00 7.81 5.14
N LEU A 45 1.46 6.56 5.17
CA LEU A 45 2.54 6.09 4.29
C LEU A 45 1.94 5.64 2.96
N ALA A 46 2.25 6.36 1.89
CA ALA A 46 1.86 5.91 0.55
C ALA A 46 2.91 4.98 -0.05
N LEU A 47 2.46 3.88 -0.65
CA LEU A 47 3.28 2.94 -1.41
C LEU A 47 2.93 3.07 -2.89
N VAL A 48 3.87 3.57 -3.70
CA VAL A 48 3.68 3.89 -5.12
C VAL A 48 4.64 3.13 -6.02
N GLY A 49 4.28 2.98 -7.29
CA GLY A 49 5.10 2.30 -8.31
C GLY A 49 4.24 1.73 -9.42
N GLU A 50 4.87 1.22 -10.49
CA GLU A 50 4.19 0.59 -11.62
C GLU A 50 3.36 -0.63 -11.18
N SER A 51 2.37 -1.02 -12.01
CA SER A 51 1.57 -2.23 -11.75
C SER A 51 2.48 -3.47 -11.70
N GLY A 52 2.18 -4.39 -10.78
CA GLY A 52 2.96 -5.62 -10.60
C GLY A 52 4.28 -5.47 -9.82
N CYS A 53 4.65 -4.27 -9.33
CA CYS A 53 5.91 -4.10 -8.58
C CYS A 53 5.89 -4.65 -7.15
N GLY A 54 4.75 -5.19 -6.65
CA GLY A 54 4.64 -5.85 -5.34
C GLY A 54 3.84 -5.08 -4.26
N LYS A 55 3.26 -3.93 -4.55
CA LYS A 55 2.53 -3.07 -3.57
C LYS A 55 1.42 -3.79 -2.82
N SER A 56 0.45 -4.37 -3.54
CA SER A 56 -0.67 -5.09 -2.93
C SER A 56 -0.21 -6.33 -2.15
N THR A 57 0.84 -6.99 -2.64
CA THR A 57 1.47 -8.11 -1.91
C THR A 57 2.05 -7.62 -0.59
N THR A 58 2.78 -6.48 -0.58
CA THR A 58 3.30 -5.86 0.64
C THR A 58 2.19 -5.53 1.64
N GLY A 59 1.09 -4.92 1.18
CA GLY A 59 -0.07 -4.65 2.04
C GLY A 59 -0.67 -5.91 2.67
N ARG A 60 -0.77 -7.00 1.92
CA ARG A 60 -1.29 -8.29 2.42
C ARG A 60 -0.31 -8.99 3.37
N LEU A 61 1.00 -8.84 3.16
CA LEU A 61 2.04 -9.35 4.08
C LEU A 61 1.96 -8.65 5.44
N ILE A 62 1.82 -7.33 5.45
CA ILE A 62 1.71 -6.51 6.66
C ILE A 62 0.56 -6.97 7.55
N LEU A 63 -0.59 -7.32 6.96
CA LEU A 63 -1.75 -7.87 7.68
C LEU A 63 -1.63 -9.38 7.94
N ARG A 64 -0.52 -9.99 7.51
CA ARG A 64 -0.33 -11.44 7.52
C ARG A 64 -1.51 -12.20 6.91
N LEU A 65 -2.12 -11.63 5.85
CA LEU A 65 -3.08 -12.32 4.99
C LEU A 65 -2.36 -13.29 4.04
N ILE A 66 -1.10 -13.00 3.76
CA ILE A 66 -0.14 -13.87 3.08
C ILE A 66 1.04 -14.02 4.05
N GLU A 67 1.52 -15.25 4.22
CA GLU A 67 2.68 -15.52 5.09
C GLU A 67 3.96 -15.06 4.39
N PRO A 68 4.78 -14.19 5.03
CA PRO A 68 6.08 -13.80 4.50
C PRO A 68 7.08 -14.97 4.59
N ASP A 69 7.96 -15.08 3.58
CA ASP A 69 9.02 -16.08 3.56
C ASP A 69 10.15 -15.68 4.53
N ALA A 70 10.45 -14.37 4.64
CA ALA A 70 11.43 -13.82 5.58
C ALA A 70 11.02 -12.41 6.06
N GLY A 71 11.76 -11.89 7.04
CA GLY A 71 11.55 -10.57 7.65
C GLY A 71 10.73 -10.62 8.93
N THR A 72 10.50 -9.48 9.55
CA THR A 72 9.70 -9.31 10.77
C THR A 72 8.59 -8.28 10.54
N ILE A 73 7.47 -8.43 11.26
CA ILE A 73 6.35 -7.47 11.23
C ILE A 73 5.95 -7.19 12.67
N LEU A 74 6.27 -5.98 13.13
CA LEU A 74 5.92 -5.52 14.48
C LEU A 74 4.70 -4.61 14.40
N PHE A 75 3.61 -4.97 15.02
CA PHE A 75 2.46 -4.10 15.23
C PHE A 75 2.36 -3.75 16.71
N GLN A 76 2.46 -2.46 17.03
CA GLN A 76 2.53 -1.96 18.42
C GLN A 76 3.61 -2.71 19.25
N GLY A 77 4.78 -2.96 18.63
CA GLY A 77 5.89 -3.67 19.25
C GLY A 77 5.75 -5.19 19.34
N ARG A 78 4.65 -5.79 18.85
CA ARG A 78 4.41 -7.24 18.85
C ARG A 78 4.74 -7.84 17.50
N ASP A 79 5.54 -8.90 17.47
CA ASP A 79 5.90 -9.61 16.24
C ASP A 79 4.74 -10.50 15.77
N LEU A 80 4.04 -10.05 14.73
CA LEU A 80 2.88 -10.77 14.17
C LEU A 80 3.23 -12.18 13.68
N ARG A 81 4.48 -12.44 13.28
CA ARG A 81 4.89 -13.76 12.77
C ARG A 81 5.00 -14.81 13.88
N ARG A 82 5.21 -14.37 15.12
CA ARG A 82 5.29 -15.25 16.30
C ARG A 82 3.97 -15.49 16.99
N GLU A 83 2.92 -14.74 16.58
CA GLU A 83 1.60 -14.85 17.19
C GLU A 83 0.85 -16.11 16.74
N THR A 84 0.13 -16.70 17.68
CA THR A 84 -0.77 -17.82 17.40
C THR A 84 -1.94 -17.37 16.50
N PRO A 85 -2.59 -18.29 15.76
CA PRO A 85 -3.75 -17.93 14.93
C PRO A 85 -4.89 -17.23 15.72
N ALA A 86 -5.12 -17.64 16.96
CA ALA A 86 -6.13 -17.02 17.83
C ALA A 86 -5.73 -15.58 18.17
N ARG A 87 -4.48 -15.35 18.57
CA ARG A 87 -3.99 -14.01 18.92
C ARG A 87 -3.90 -13.11 17.69
N LEU A 88 -3.48 -13.64 16.54
CA LEU A 88 -3.48 -12.90 15.29
C LEU A 88 -4.89 -12.45 14.89
N ARG A 89 -5.92 -13.31 15.11
CA ARG A 89 -7.31 -12.93 14.88
C ARG A 89 -7.74 -11.76 15.78
N GLU A 90 -7.31 -11.72 17.03
CA GLU A 90 -7.57 -10.59 17.92
C GLU A 90 -6.90 -9.31 17.44
N LEU A 91 -5.60 -9.37 17.06
CA LEU A 91 -4.85 -8.22 16.56
C LEU A 91 -5.43 -7.67 15.25
N ARG A 92 -6.02 -8.52 14.41
CA ARG A 92 -6.71 -8.09 13.18
C ARG A 92 -7.94 -7.21 13.43
N ARG A 93 -8.46 -7.13 14.66
CA ARG A 93 -9.47 -6.13 15.02
C ARG A 93 -8.93 -4.72 14.86
N GLU A 94 -7.64 -4.52 15.18
CA GLU A 94 -6.96 -3.24 15.12
C GLU A 94 -6.29 -2.94 13.76
N MET A 95 -6.24 -3.95 12.86
CA MET A 95 -5.65 -3.85 11.53
C MET A 95 -6.67 -4.28 10.48
N GLN A 96 -7.10 -3.36 9.63
CA GLN A 96 -8.13 -3.62 8.64
C GLN A 96 -7.64 -3.34 7.22
N ILE A 97 -8.41 -3.77 6.23
CA ILE A 97 -8.11 -3.55 4.81
C ILE A 97 -9.32 -3.00 4.07
N ILE A 98 -9.05 -2.03 3.19
CA ILE A 98 -9.99 -1.57 2.15
C ILE A 98 -9.44 -2.08 0.83
N PHE A 99 -10.22 -2.92 0.12
CA PHE A 99 -9.81 -3.56 -1.12
C PHE A 99 -9.98 -2.66 -2.34
N GLN A 100 -9.21 -2.94 -3.38
CA GLN A 100 -9.21 -2.25 -4.67
C GLN A 100 -10.55 -2.31 -5.39
N ASP A 101 -11.18 -3.49 -5.40
CA ASP A 101 -12.44 -3.72 -6.10
C ASP A 101 -13.63 -3.64 -5.13
N PRO A 102 -14.41 -2.54 -5.14
CA PRO A 102 -15.59 -2.43 -4.31
C PRO A 102 -16.72 -3.39 -4.73
N PHE A 103 -16.69 -3.95 -5.95
CA PHE A 103 -17.66 -4.92 -6.42
C PHE A 103 -17.35 -6.32 -5.89
N GLY A 104 -16.11 -6.78 -6.06
CA GLY A 104 -15.69 -8.11 -5.62
C GLY A 104 -15.50 -8.23 -4.11
N SER A 105 -15.38 -7.11 -3.39
CA SER A 105 -15.15 -7.11 -1.93
C SER A 105 -16.44 -7.23 -1.08
N LEU A 106 -17.61 -7.05 -1.67
CA LEU A 106 -18.91 -7.11 -1.00
C LEU A 106 -19.72 -8.30 -1.54
N ASP A 107 -20.12 -9.24 -0.69
CA ASP A 107 -20.99 -10.36 -1.13
C ASP A 107 -22.34 -9.82 -1.62
N PRO A 108 -22.68 -9.98 -2.91
CA PRO A 108 -23.91 -9.42 -3.48
C PRO A 108 -25.19 -10.05 -2.92
N ARG A 109 -25.09 -11.20 -2.25
CA ARG A 109 -26.21 -11.91 -1.63
C ARG A 109 -26.51 -11.41 -0.21
N MET A 110 -25.62 -10.62 0.37
CA MET A 110 -25.79 -10.06 1.70
C MET A 110 -26.35 -8.64 1.63
N THR A 111 -27.17 -8.25 2.61
CA THR A 111 -27.54 -6.84 2.76
C THR A 111 -26.36 -6.03 3.28
N VAL A 112 -26.33 -4.73 3.00
CA VAL A 112 -25.32 -3.79 3.47
C VAL A 112 -25.15 -3.85 4.98
N GLY A 113 -26.26 -3.92 5.73
CA GLY A 113 -26.23 -4.04 7.19
C GLY A 113 -25.52 -5.30 7.67
N ARG A 114 -25.69 -6.44 6.98
CA ARG A 114 -24.98 -7.69 7.31
C ARG A 114 -23.49 -7.59 6.98
N ILE A 115 -23.15 -6.98 5.84
CA ILE A 115 -21.75 -6.78 5.41
C ILE A 115 -21.00 -5.92 6.42
N VAL A 116 -21.57 -4.78 6.83
CA VAL A 116 -20.93 -3.87 7.80
C VAL A 116 -20.88 -4.48 9.21
N ALA A 117 -21.88 -5.30 9.57
CA ALA A 117 -21.91 -6.00 10.86
C ALA A 117 -21.00 -7.24 10.91
N GLU A 118 -20.58 -7.78 9.78
CA GLU A 118 -19.82 -9.04 9.71
C GLU A 118 -18.59 -9.04 10.63
N PRO A 119 -17.71 -8.02 10.64
CA PRO A 119 -16.58 -7.98 11.57
C PRO A 119 -17.01 -8.05 13.04
N LEU A 120 -18.10 -7.35 13.40
CA LEU A 120 -18.65 -7.38 14.77
C LEU A 120 -19.14 -8.79 15.16
N VAL A 121 -19.77 -9.48 14.21
CA VAL A 121 -20.26 -10.86 14.43
C VAL A 121 -19.09 -11.82 14.61
N VAL A 122 -18.10 -11.75 13.69
CA VAL A 122 -16.90 -12.61 13.69
C VAL A 122 -16.10 -12.48 14.98
N HIS A 123 -16.04 -11.28 15.54
CA HIS A 123 -15.29 -10.99 16.77
C HIS A 123 -16.16 -10.98 18.03
N GLY A 124 -17.43 -11.35 17.96
CA GLY A 124 -18.31 -11.44 19.12
C GLY A 124 -18.60 -10.10 19.81
N VAL A 125 -18.54 -8.98 19.08
CA VAL A 125 -18.76 -7.63 19.64
C VAL A 125 -20.26 -7.32 19.64
N GLY A 126 -20.81 -7.01 20.82
CA GLY A 126 -22.19 -6.60 21.03
C GLY A 126 -23.23 -7.68 20.73
N ASP A 127 -24.46 -7.40 21.08
CA ASP A 127 -25.64 -8.20 20.71
C ASP A 127 -26.22 -7.75 19.35
N ARG A 128 -27.35 -8.34 18.94
CA ARG A 128 -28.00 -8.02 17.66
C ARG A 128 -28.46 -6.56 17.58
N ALA A 129 -29.03 -6.03 18.67
CA ALA A 129 -29.56 -4.67 18.71
C ALA A 129 -28.42 -3.63 18.70
N GLU A 130 -27.37 -3.87 19.48
CA GLU A 130 -26.17 -3.03 19.51
C GLU A 130 -25.47 -3.00 18.14
N ARG A 131 -25.30 -4.15 17.49
CA ARG A 131 -24.73 -4.23 16.14
C ARG A 131 -25.56 -3.43 15.13
N ALA A 132 -26.89 -3.55 15.16
CA ALA A 132 -27.76 -2.80 14.26
C ALA A 132 -27.61 -1.28 14.46
N ARG A 133 -27.57 -0.82 15.72
CA ARG A 133 -27.35 0.60 16.06
C ARG A 133 -25.98 1.08 15.56
N ARG A 134 -24.91 0.30 15.79
CA ARG A 134 -23.54 0.61 15.38
C ARG A 134 -23.42 0.66 13.87
N VAL A 135 -24.06 -0.25 13.13
CA VAL A 135 -24.14 -0.23 11.67
C VAL A 135 -24.79 1.06 11.17
N GLY A 136 -25.93 1.48 11.76
CA GLY A 136 -26.57 2.75 11.40
C GLY A 136 -25.64 3.94 11.56
N GLN A 137 -24.94 4.03 12.69
CA GLN A 137 -23.96 5.10 12.97
C GLN A 137 -22.78 5.07 11.97
N LEU A 138 -22.28 3.88 11.61
CA LEU A 138 -21.20 3.73 10.64
C LEU A 138 -21.64 4.16 9.23
N LEU A 139 -22.86 3.83 8.81
CA LEU A 139 -23.42 4.27 7.54
C LEU A 139 -23.55 5.80 7.48
N GLU A 140 -24.11 6.42 8.54
CA GLU A 140 -24.18 7.88 8.63
C GLU A 140 -22.80 8.54 8.52
N ARG A 141 -21.81 7.96 9.21
CA ARG A 141 -20.44 8.48 9.22
C ARG A 141 -19.78 8.47 7.84
N VAL A 142 -20.13 7.50 7.00
CA VAL A 142 -19.64 7.46 5.61
C VAL A 142 -20.58 8.18 4.63
N GLY A 143 -21.59 8.93 5.12
CA GLY A 143 -22.53 9.70 4.33
C GLY A 143 -23.60 8.87 3.62
N LEU A 144 -23.99 7.74 4.24
CA LEU A 144 -25.09 6.88 3.78
C LEU A 144 -26.22 6.91 4.81
N ALA A 145 -27.47 6.83 4.36
CA ALA A 145 -28.61 6.75 5.27
C ALA A 145 -28.66 5.40 6.01
N PRO A 146 -29.03 5.36 7.32
CA PRO A 146 -29.17 4.09 8.08
C PRO A 146 -30.13 3.11 7.41
N ALA A 147 -31.19 3.60 6.76
CA ALA A 147 -32.15 2.79 6.02
C ALA A 147 -31.51 1.96 4.89
N HIS A 148 -30.34 2.38 4.40
CA HIS A 148 -29.57 1.64 3.40
C HIS A 148 -29.06 0.28 3.91
N ALA A 149 -29.09 0.03 5.21
CA ALA A 149 -28.70 -1.26 5.80
C ALA A 149 -29.53 -2.45 5.28
N ALA A 150 -30.78 -2.21 4.86
CA ALA A 150 -31.68 -3.25 4.33
C ALA A 150 -31.43 -3.57 2.84
N ARG A 151 -30.70 -2.72 2.12
CA ARG A 151 -30.47 -2.86 0.68
C ARG A 151 -29.27 -3.75 0.38
N HIS A 152 -29.15 -4.19 -0.89
CA HIS A 152 -28.06 -5.02 -1.37
C HIS A 152 -27.01 -4.20 -2.14
N PRO A 153 -25.73 -4.65 -2.21
CA PRO A 153 -24.68 -3.92 -2.89
C PRO A 153 -24.97 -3.49 -4.33
N HIS A 154 -25.68 -4.32 -5.09
CA HIS A 154 -26.00 -4.03 -6.49
C HIS A 154 -26.93 -2.82 -6.70
N GLU A 155 -27.60 -2.35 -5.64
CA GLU A 155 -28.48 -1.18 -5.65
C GLU A 155 -27.72 0.15 -5.43
N PHE A 156 -26.38 0.11 -5.34
CA PHE A 156 -25.54 1.26 -5.02
C PHE A 156 -24.55 1.58 -6.15
N SER A 157 -24.21 2.87 -6.30
CA SER A 157 -23.12 3.30 -7.17
C SER A 157 -21.75 2.81 -6.67
N GLY A 158 -20.72 2.83 -7.52
CA GLY A 158 -19.37 2.45 -7.18
C GLY A 158 -18.83 3.19 -5.94
N GLY A 159 -19.03 4.52 -5.89
CA GLY A 159 -18.62 5.34 -4.74
C GLY A 159 -19.38 5.02 -3.45
N GLN A 160 -20.66 4.70 -3.55
CA GLN A 160 -21.45 4.27 -2.38
C GLN A 160 -21.00 2.89 -1.90
N ARG A 161 -20.66 1.96 -2.79
CA ARG A 161 -20.09 0.65 -2.42
C ARG A 161 -18.74 0.82 -1.73
N GLN A 162 -17.89 1.74 -2.22
CA GLN A 162 -16.63 2.06 -1.55
C GLN A 162 -16.86 2.58 -0.14
N ARG A 163 -17.83 3.46 0.08
CA ARG A 163 -18.21 3.95 1.40
C ARG A 163 -18.70 2.82 2.32
N ILE A 164 -19.42 1.82 1.79
CA ILE A 164 -19.82 0.61 2.53
C ILE A 164 -18.57 -0.20 2.94
N GLY A 165 -17.59 -0.37 2.04
CA GLY A 165 -16.31 -1.01 2.34
C GLY A 165 -15.53 -0.29 3.44
N ILE A 166 -15.52 1.05 3.43
CA ILE A 166 -14.94 1.88 4.49
C ILE A 166 -15.70 1.68 5.81
N ALA A 167 -17.03 1.72 5.80
CA ALA A 167 -17.84 1.47 7.01
C ALA A 167 -17.55 0.10 7.62
N ARG A 168 -17.41 -0.94 6.80
CA ARG A 168 -17.02 -2.29 7.23
C ARG A 168 -15.64 -2.29 7.88
N ALA A 169 -14.65 -1.65 7.27
CA ALA A 169 -13.29 -1.57 7.82
C ALA A 169 -13.26 -0.83 9.18
N LEU A 170 -14.13 0.16 9.37
CA LEU A 170 -14.23 0.93 10.62
C LEU A 170 -15.00 0.22 11.73
N ALA A 171 -15.69 -0.90 11.44
CA ALA A 171 -16.62 -1.52 12.37
C ALA A 171 -16.00 -1.93 13.72
N LEU A 172 -14.71 -2.26 13.73
CA LEU A 172 -13.95 -2.69 14.91
C LEU A 172 -13.08 -1.59 15.53
N ASP A 173 -13.21 -0.33 15.11
CA ASP A 173 -12.39 0.79 15.56
C ASP A 173 -10.88 0.51 15.41
N PRO A 174 -10.40 0.23 14.18
CA PRO A 174 -9.02 -0.11 13.93
C PRO A 174 -8.06 1.05 14.24
N ARG A 175 -6.77 0.73 14.38
CA ARG A 175 -5.67 1.70 14.46
C ARG A 175 -4.91 1.84 13.15
N LEU A 176 -4.88 0.76 12.35
CA LEU A 176 -4.22 0.71 11.04
C LEU A 176 -5.20 0.24 9.96
N ILE A 177 -5.21 0.92 8.85
CA ILE A 177 -5.95 0.47 7.65
C ILE A 177 -4.99 0.42 6.46
N VAL A 178 -4.90 -0.74 5.81
CA VAL A 178 -4.27 -0.88 4.51
C VAL A 178 -5.31 -0.56 3.44
N CYS A 179 -5.04 0.43 2.61
CA CYS A 179 -5.92 0.88 1.54
C CYS A 179 -5.30 0.45 0.21
N ASP A 180 -5.77 -0.65 -0.37
CA ASP A 180 -5.27 -1.18 -1.64
C ASP A 180 -6.06 -0.54 -2.79
N GLU A 181 -5.50 0.51 -3.41
CA GLU A 181 -6.11 1.30 -4.50
C GLU A 181 -7.57 1.72 -4.25
N PRO A 182 -7.90 2.35 -3.11
CA PRO A 182 -9.27 2.49 -2.62
C PRO A 182 -10.18 3.39 -3.48
N VAL A 183 -9.64 4.10 -4.48
CA VAL A 183 -10.41 5.03 -5.32
C VAL A 183 -10.15 4.84 -6.81
N SER A 184 -9.39 3.81 -7.23
CA SER A 184 -8.98 3.63 -8.63
C SER A 184 -10.13 3.40 -9.60
N ALA A 185 -11.23 2.81 -9.14
CA ALA A 185 -12.42 2.48 -9.94
C ALA A 185 -13.52 3.56 -9.87
N LEU A 186 -13.25 4.76 -9.32
CA LEU A 186 -14.22 5.81 -9.10
C LEU A 186 -13.96 7.02 -9.98
N ASP A 187 -15.03 7.74 -10.33
CA ASP A 187 -14.93 9.04 -11.02
C ASP A 187 -14.23 10.09 -10.15
N VAL A 188 -13.55 11.05 -10.77
CA VAL A 188 -12.70 12.06 -10.09
C VAL A 188 -13.43 12.81 -8.97
N SER A 189 -14.68 13.20 -9.18
CA SER A 189 -15.48 13.92 -8.17
C SER A 189 -15.81 13.03 -6.96
N ILE A 190 -16.09 11.77 -7.19
CA ILE A 190 -16.37 10.77 -6.16
C ILE A 190 -15.08 10.40 -5.42
N GLN A 191 -13.94 10.28 -6.14
CA GLN A 191 -12.63 10.10 -5.52
C GLN A 191 -12.36 11.16 -4.46
N ALA A 192 -12.53 12.45 -4.81
CA ALA A 192 -12.28 13.55 -3.87
C ALA A 192 -13.14 13.45 -2.61
N GLN A 193 -14.42 13.08 -2.74
CA GLN A 193 -15.30 12.89 -1.58
C GLN A 193 -14.86 11.74 -0.68
N VAL A 194 -14.44 10.61 -1.26
CA VAL A 194 -13.95 9.46 -0.49
C VAL A 194 -12.64 9.77 0.20
N LEU A 195 -11.72 10.47 -0.47
CA LEU A 195 -10.42 10.87 0.10
C LEU A 195 -10.61 11.85 1.26
N ASN A 196 -11.50 12.85 1.13
CA ASN A 196 -11.84 13.77 2.23
C ASN A 196 -12.39 13.00 3.43
N LEU A 197 -13.35 12.09 3.21
CA LEU A 197 -13.88 11.23 4.26
C LEU A 197 -12.76 10.46 4.98
N MET A 198 -11.81 9.88 4.25
CA MET A 198 -10.69 9.13 4.84
C MET A 198 -9.78 10.05 5.66
N LEU A 199 -9.48 11.27 5.21
CA LEU A 199 -8.69 12.26 5.96
C LEU A 199 -9.40 12.71 7.23
N ASP A 200 -10.71 12.93 7.18
CA ASP A 200 -11.50 13.33 8.35
C ASP A 200 -11.51 12.20 9.39
N LEU A 201 -11.72 10.96 8.97
CA LEU A 201 -11.62 9.78 9.82
C LEU A 201 -10.23 9.62 10.45
N GLN A 202 -9.16 9.89 9.68
CA GLN A 202 -7.80 9.86 10.18
C GLN A 202 -7.57 10.89 11.29
N ARG A 203 -8.00 12.13 11.08
CA ARG A 203 -7.86 13.22 12.07
C ARG A 203 -8.64 12.93 13.35
N GLU A 204 -9.85 12.44 13.22
CA GLU A 204 -10.73 12.15 14.35
C GLU A 204 -10.25 10.98 15.21
N ARG A 205 -9.65 9.95 14.60
CA ARG A 205 -9.33 8.68 15.27
C ARG A 205 -7.85 8.39 15.40
N GLY A 206 -6.98 9.22 14.82
CA GLY A 206 -5.53 8.98 14.79
C GLY A 206 -5.15 7.74 13.98
N LEU A 207 -5.91 7.42 12.92
CA LEU A 207 -5.70 6.23 12.10
C LEU A 207 -4.35 6.29 11.37
N GLY A 208 -3.57 5.23 11.43
CA GLY A 208 -2.46 5.00 10.51
C GLY A 208 -2.97 4.42 9.19
N TYR A 209 -2.51 4.95 8.06
CA TYR A 209 -2.81 4.39 6.73
C TYR A 209 -1.56 3.88 6.04
N ILE A 210 -1.66 2.71 5.41
CA ILE A 210 -0.79 2.32 4.30
C ILE A 210 -1.62 2.47 3.04
N PHE A 211 -1.30 3.48 2.24
CA PHE A 211 -2.10 3.89 1.08
C PHE A 211 -1.41 3.47 -0.21
N ILE A 212 -1.90 2.40 -0.83
CA ILE A 212 -1.37 1.89 -2.10
C ILE A 212 -2.11 2.58 -3.24
N SER A 213 -1.35 3.19 -4.15
CA SER A 213 -1.92 3.81 -5.35
C SER A 213 -0.87 3.93 -6.46
N HIS A 214 -1.33 3.89 -7.70
CA HIS A 214 -0.55 4.27 -8.88
C HIS A 214 -0.84 5.73 -9.31
N ASN A 215 -1.87 6.37 -8.75
CA ASN A 215 -2.22 7.77 -9.06
C ASN A 215 -1.49 8.73 -8.11
N LEU A 216 -0.42 9.36 -8.60
CA LEU A 216 0.42 10.25 -7.81
C LEU A 216 -0.28 11.57 -7.40
N ALA A 217 -1.32 12.01 -8.11
CA ALA A 217 -2.12 13.16 -7.69
C ALA A 217 -2.92 12.84 -6.42
N VAL A 218 -3.51 11.65 -6.35
CA VAL A 218 -4.18 11.13 -5.15
C VAL A 218 -3.18 10.97 -4.01
N VAL A 219 -1.99 10.44 -4.29
CA VAL A 219 -0.92 10.27 -3.30
C VAL A 219 -0.46 11.61 -2.75
N ARG A 220 -0.27 12.63 -3.60
CA ARG A 220 0.08 14.00 -3.16
C ARG A 220 -0.94 14.57 -2.18
N TYR A 221 -2.21 14.21 -2.34
CA TYR A 221 -3.29 14.68 -1.46
C TYR A 221 -3.33 13.96 -0.11
N MET A 222 -3.13 12.64 -0.12
CA MET A 222 -3.32 11.78 1.05
C MET A 222 -2.06 11.57 1.90
N ALA A 223 -0.88 11.50 1.25
CA ALA A 223 0.32 11.02 1.93
C ALA A 223 0.98 12.08 2.82
N THR A 224 1.55 11.64 3.93
CA THR A 224 2.55 12.36 4.72
C THR A 224 3.96 11.95 4.32
N ARG A 225 4.17 10.65 4.04
CA ARG A 225 5.41 10.06 3.56
C ARG A 225 5.12 9.08 2.43
N ILE A 226 6.06 8.93 1.51
CA ILE A 226 5.90 8.13 0.30
C ILE A 226 7.09 7.20 0.16
N ALA A 227 6.81 5.91 -0.06
CA ALA A 227 7.77 4.89 -0.43
C ALA A 227 7.53 4.47 -1.89
N VAL A 228 8.55 4.65 -2.74
CA VAL A 228 8.50 4.31 -4.17
C VAL A 228 9.05 2.89 -4.35
N MET A 229 8.22 2.02 -4.91
CA MET A 229 8.55 0.60 -5.08
C MET A 229 8.78 0.25 -6.55
N TYR A 230 9.86 -0.48 -6.83
CA TYR A 230 10.20 -1.00 -8.14
C TYR A 230 10.67 -2.45 -8.03
N LEU A 231 10.06 -3.36 -8.80
CA LEU A 231 10.40 -4.79 -8.83
C LEU A 231 10.67 -5.41 -7.44
N GLY A 232 9.72 -5.25 -6.52
CA GLY A 232 9.78 -5.86 -5.20
C GLY A 232 10.64 -5.13 -4.16
N ARG A 233 11.23 -3.95 -4.48
CA ARG A 233 12.10 -3.19 -3.57
C ARG A 233 11.68 -1.73 -3.45
N ILE A 234 11.94 -1.12 -2.30
CA ILE A 234 11.83 0.34 -2.15
C ILE A 234 13.09 0.98 -2.73
N VAL A 235 12.90 1.90 -3.68
CA VAL A 235 14.00 2.61 -4.34
C VAL A 235 14.20 4.03 -3.84
N GLU A 236 13.14 4.65 -3.32
CA GLU A 236 13.20 5.96 -2.67
C GLU A 236 12.09 6.07 -1.64
N GLU A 237 12.38 6.65 -0.48
CA GLU A 237 11.43 7.00 0.56
C GLU A 237 11.72 8.40 1.04
N ALA A 238 10.68 9.25 1.16
CA ALA A 238 10.80 10.61 1.67
C ALA A 238 9.47 11.15 2.18
N SER A 239 9.48 12.29 2.86
CA SER A 239 8.27 13.06 3.09
C SER A 239 7.63 13.44 1.74
N ARG A 240 6.30 13.59 1.72
CA ARG A 240 5.59 14.00 0.51
C ARG A 240 6.21 15.24 -0.13
N ASP A 241 6.48 16.25 0.68
CA ASP A 241 6.94 17.54 0.18
C ASP A 241 8.36 17.46 -0.40
N GLU A 242 9.27 16.71 0.24
CA GLU A 242 10.61 16.45 -0.29
C GLU A 242 10.58 15.66 -1.61
N LEU A 243 9.73 14.61 -1.69
CA LEU A 243 9.67 13.76 -2.87
C LEU A 243 9.14 14.53 -4.09
N PHE A 244 8.09 15.35 -3.90
CA PHE A 244 7.52 16.14 -4.98
C PHE A 244 8.38 17.35 -5.37
N ALA A 245 9.10 17.96 -4.42
CA ALA A 245 10.00 19.09 -4.70
C ALA A 245 11.25 18.62 -5.46
N GLU A 246 11.90 17.55 -4.99
CA GLU A 246 13.18 17.10 -5.54
C GLU A 246 13.31 15.57 -5.45
N PRO A 247 12.71 14.81 -6.40
CA PRO A 247 12.92 13.37 -6.49
C PRO A 247 14.38 13.06 -6.83
N ARG A 248 15.01 12.13 -6.12
CA ARG A 248 16.43 11.80 -6.30
C ARG A 248 16.65 10.57 -7.18
N HIS A 249 15.85 9.52 -7.01
CA HIS A 249 15.98 8.32 -7.82
C HIS A 249 15.49 8.58 -9.26
N PRO A 250 16.20 8.16 -10.32
CA PRO A 250 15.78 8.38 -11.70
C PRO A 250 14.40 7.82 -12.05
N TYR A 251 14.02 6.69 -11.46
CA TYR A 251 12.67 6.13 -11.60
C TYR A 251 11.59 7.04 -10.99
N THR A 252 11.83 7.57 -9.79
CA THR A 252 10.91 8.53 -9.13
C THR A 252 10.73 9.79 -9.96
N ARG A 253 11.83 10.31 -10.54
CA ARG A 253 11.79 11.46 -11.46
C ARG A 253 10.90 11.18 -12.66
N ALA A 254 11.04 10.01 -13.28
CA ALA A 254 10.22 9.61 -14.42
C ALA A 254 8.74 9.48 -14.04
N LEU A 255 8.42 8.82 -12.92
CA LEU A 255 7.05 8.70 -12.42
C LEU A 255 6.41 10.08 -12.18
N LEU A 256 7.11 10.98 -11.49
CA LEU A 256 6.60 12.32 -11.15
C LEU A 256 6.53 13.24 -12.37
N SER A 257 7.35 13.04 -13.41
CA SER A 257 7.28 13.80 -14.64
C SER A 257 5.98 13.58 -15.43
N ALA A 258 5.28 12.50 -15.16
CA ALA A 258 4.00 12.18 -15.79
C ALA A 258 2.77 12.82 -15.07
N VAL A 259 2.99 13.45 -13.90
CA VAL A 259 1.92 14.10 -13.13
C VAL A 259 1.71 15.52 -13.64
N PRO A 260 0.48 15.89 -14.09
CA PRO A 260 0.16 17.26 -14.46
C PRO A 260 0.26 18.18 -13.24
N GLU A 261 0.99 19.29 -13.33
CA GLU A 261 1.01 20.34 -12.30
C GLU A 261 0.04 21.45 -12.68
N PRO A 262 -1.08 21.64 -11.97
CA PRO A 262 -1.97 22.77 -12.19
C PRO A 262 -1.22 24.09 -11.95
N GLY A 263 -1.23 25.01 -12.93
CA GLY A 263 -0.69 26.35 -12.78
C GLY A 263 0.81 26.52 -13.04
N SER A 264 1.58 25.48 -13.33
CA SER A 264 2.96 25.67 -13.79
C SER A 264 2.99 25.95 -15.30
N ALA A 265 3.40 27.18 -15.68
CA ALA A 265 3.71 27.53 -17.06
C ALA A 265 4.91 26.72 -17.64
N ARG A 266 5.66 26.04 -16.80
CA ARG A 266 6.71 25.09 -17.16
C ARG A 266 6.14 23.67 -17.06
N ALA A 267 5.61 23.16 -18.17
CA ALA A 267 5.39 21.72 -18.32
C ALA A 267 6.73 21.02 -18.00
N ARG A 268 6.78 20.23 -16.91
CA ARG A 268 7.94 19.35 -16.68
C ARG A 268 8.11 18.53 -17.96
N GLN A 269 9.30 18.52 -18.54
CA GLN A 269 9.57 17.65 -19.69
C GLN A 269 9.28 16.20 -19.22
N ARG A 270 8.29 15.58 -19.86
CA ARG A 270 7.94 14.19 -19.57
C ARG A 270 9.13 13.28 -19.87
N ILE A 271 9.61 12.59 -18.86
CA ILE A 271 10.67 11.59 -18.99
C ILE A 271 10.00 10.28 -19.42
N VAL A 272 10.19 9.90 -20.67
CA VAL A 272 9.70 8.62 -21.19
C VAL A 272 10.74 7.55 -20.89
N LEU A 273 10.37 6.58 -20.07
CA LEU A 273 11.23 5.43 -19.80
C LEU A 273 11.26 4.52 -21.03
N THR A 274 12.46 4.18 -21.48
CA THR A 274 12.68 3.25 -22.59
C THR A 274 12.73 1.80 -22.09
N GLY A 275 12.30 0.86 -22.91
CA GLY A 275 12.30 -0.58 -22.61
C GLY A 275 11.13 -1.02 -21.74
N ASP A 276 10.88 -2.32 -21.74
CA ASP A 276 9.84 -2.96 -20.95
C ASP A 276 10.24 -3.11 -19.48
N VAL A 277 9.26 -3.26 -18.62
CA VAL A 277 9.49 -3.61 -17.20
C VAL A 277 10.12 -5.00 -17.15
N PRO A 278 11.31 -5.16 -16.57
CA PRO A 278 11.94 -6.47 -16.45
C PRO A 278 11.08 -7.45 -15.67
N SER A 279 11.28 -8.75 -15.92
CA SER A 279 10.55 -9.78 -15.22
C SER A 279 10.95 -9.84 -13.74
N ALA A 280 9.94 -9.97 -12.85
CA ALA A 280 10.18 -10.27 -11.44
C ALA A 280 10.66 -11.70 -11.19
N ILE A 281 10.62 -12.57 -12.21
CA ILE A 281 11.18 -13.94 -12.16
C ILE A 281 12.70 -13.90 -12.27
N ASP A 282 13.21 -13.09 -13.20
CA ASP A 282 14.64 -12.91 -13.43
C ASP A 282 14.97 -11.40 -13.42
N PRO A 283 15.01 -10.78 -12.23
CA PRO A 283 15.32 -9.37 -12.12
C PRO A 283 16.78 -9.09 -12.52
N PRO A 284 17.06 -7.91 -13.13
CA PRO A 284 18.43 -7.53 -13.50
C PRO A 284 19.40 -7.62 -12.30
N SER A 285 20.62 -8.09 -12.52
CA SER A 285 21.69 -8.07 -11.51
C SER A 285 22.01 -6.64 -11.07
N GLY A 286 22.46 -6.46 -9.85
CA GLY A 286 22.74 -5.13 -9.29
C GLY A 286 21.48 -4.27 -9.19
N CYS A 287 21.52 -3.03 -9.67
CA CYS A 287 20.36 -2.15 -9.65
C CYS A 287 19.25 -2.65 -10.59
N ARG A 288 18.09 -2.97 -10.06
CA ARG A 288 16.95 -3.50 -10.83
C ARG A 288 16.41 -2.54 -11.88
N PHE A 289 16.62 -1.22 -11.68
CA PHE A 289 16.21 -0.19 -12.63
C PHE A 289 17.24 0.06 -13.75
N ARG A 290 18.46 -0.51 -13.70
CA ARG A 290 19.56 -0.20 -14.61
C ARG A 290 19.24 -0.34 -16.12
N THR A 291 18.39 -1.29 -16.48
CA THR A 291 18.00 -1.55 -17.88
C THR A 291 17.12 -0.46 -18.49
N ARG A 292 16.50 0.38 -17.64
CA ARG A 292 15.65 1.51 -18.03
C ARG A 292 16.20 2.87 -17.57
N CYS A 293 17.34 2.85 -16.87
CA CYS A 293 17.95 4.06 -16.32
C CYS A 293 18.84 4.76 -17.36
N PRO A 294 18.57 6.02 -17.74
CA PRO A 294 19.41 6.75 -18.68
C PRO A 294 20.79 7.11 -18.10
N HIS A 295 20.99 6.92 -16.80
CA HIS A 295 22.22 7.22 -16.07
C HIS A 295 22.92 5.95 -15.54
N ALA A 296 22.60 4.78 -16.09
CA ALA A 296 23.19 3.52 -15.62
C ALA A 296 24.71 3.51 -15.85
N THR A 297 25.44 3.04 -14.85
CA THR A 297 26.90 2.85 -14.88
C THR A 297 27.25 1.38 -14.69
N ASP A 298 28.52 1.02 -14.86
CA ASP A 298 29.02 -0.33 -14.62
C ASP A 298 28.80 -0.81 -13.18
N ALA A 299 28.86 0.10 -12.21
CA ALA A 299 28.53 -0.20 -10.81
C ALA A 299 27.08 -0.66 -10.66
N CYS A 300 26.14 -0.07 -11.41
CA CYS A 300 24.74 -0.45 -11.39
C CYS A 300 24.49 -1.89 -11.88
N ALA A 301 25.39 -2.45 -12.69
CA ALA A 301 25.27 -3.83 -13.16
C ALA A 301 25.81 -4.86 -12.14
N ARG A 302 26.77 -4.46 -11.31
CA ARG A 302 27.52 -5.35 -10.42
C ARG A 302 27.05 -5.29 -8.98
N ILE A 303 26.66 -4.11 -8.49
CA ILE A 303 26.36 -3.85 -7.08
C ILE A 303 24.89 -3.46 -6.96
N GLU A 304 24.16 -4.13 -6.07
CA GLU A 304 22.79 -3.73 -5.74
C GLU A 304 22.84 -2.51 -4.81
N PRO A 305 22.16 -1.38 -5.16
CA PRO A 305 22.13 -0.21 -4.29
C PRO A 305 21.27 -0.49 -3.06
N VAL A 306 21.79 -0.12 -1.89
CA VAL A 306 21.09 -0.21 -0.61
C VAL A 306 20.27 1.06 -0.39
N LEU A 307 19.08 0.94 0.22
CA LEU A 307 18.27 2.08 0.63
C LEU A 307 18.95 2.78 1.81
N ALA A 308 19.66 3.88 1.53
CA ALA A 308 20.48 4.60 2.49
C ALA A 308 20.02 6.06 2.67
N PRO A 309 20.27 6.69 3.84
CA PRO A 309 19.98 8.10 4.07
C PRO A 309 20.60 9.01 3.01
N ALA A 310 19.83 9.98 2.51
CA ALA A 310 20.23 10.90 1.44
C ALA A 310 19.87 12.38 1.75
N GLY A 311 19.90 12.74 3.03
CA GLY A 311 19.56 14.06 3.56
C GLY A 311 18.09 14.22 3.95
N GLY A 312 17.81 15.00 4.99
CA GLY A 312 16.47 15.16 5.53
C GLY A 312 15.88 13.83 6.03
N THR A 313 14.62 13.57 5.71
CA THR A 313 13.95 12.28 6.03
C THR A 313 14.13 11.24 4.92
N ARG A 314 14.85 11.60 3.87
CA ARG A 314 14.97 10.84 2.63
C ARG A 314 15.91 9.65 2.74
N LYS A 315 15.51 8.53 2.12
CA LYS A 315 16.36 7.37 1.84
C LYS A 315 16.29 7.05 0.36
N VAL A 316 17.42 6.73 -0.27
CA VAL A 316 17.50 6.44 -1.72
C VAL A 316 18.41 5.24 -1.98
N ALA A 317 17.94 4.33 -2.83
CA ALA A 317 18.72 3.20 -3.32
C ALA A 317 19.27 3.48 -4.72
N CYS A 318 20.27 4.36 -4.83
CA CYS A 318 20.84 4.77 -6.12
C CYS A 318 22.32 5.18 -5.99
N HIS A 319 23.21 4.58 -6.77
CA HIS A 319 24.66 4.88 -6.76
C HIS A 319 25.00 6.31 -7.19
N LEU A 320 24.11 7.01 -7.89
CA LEU A 320 24.28 8.44 -8.21
C LEU A 320 24.07 9.37 -7.01
N VAL A 321 23.36 8.88 -5.99
CA VAL A 321 22.99 9.67 -4.80
C VAL A 321 23.77 9.18 -3.58
N THR A 322 23.86 7.88 -3.43
CA THR A 322 24.61 7.19 -2.37
C THR A 322 25.64 6.26 -3.04
N PRO A 323 26.84 6.78 -3.38
CA PRO A 323 27.88 5.97 -4.02
C PRO A 323 28.19 4.72 -3.19
N PRO A 324 28.48 3.56 -3.82
CA PRO A 324 28.95 2.40 -3.08
C PRO A 324 30.24 2.76 -2.34
N GLU A 325 30.35 2.30 -1.09
CA GLU A 325 31.63 2.39 -0.38
C GLU A 325 32.70 1.73 -1.25
N ALA A 326 33.81 2.43 -1.45
CA ALA A 326 34.96 1.88 -2.17
C ALA A 326 35.42 0.64 -1.42
N THR A 327 35.28 -0.55 -2.02
CA THR A 327 35.87 -1.75 -1.47
C THR A 327 37.36 -1.48 -1.35
N PRO A 328 37.99 -1.58 -0.15
CA PRO A 328 39.43 -1.45 -0.04
C PRO A 328 40.06 -2.52 -0.92
N ALA A 329 41.04 -2.07 -1.76
CA ALA A 329 41.78 -2.88 -2.72
C ALA A 329 42.62 -3.97 -2.05
#